data_eb8e6e699a31bdfca7ed55896c3c8b5b
#
_entry.id   eb8e6e699a31bdfca7ed55896c3c8b5b
#
_cell.length_a   1.000
_cell.length_b   1.000
_cell.length_c   1.000
_cell.angle_alpha   90.00
_cell.angle_beta   90.00
_cell.angle_gamma   90.00
#
_symmetry.space_group_name_H-M   'P 1'
#
loop_
_entity.id
_entity.type
_entity.pdbx_description
1 polymer ?
#
loop_
_entity_poly.entity_id
_entity_poly.type
_entity_poly.pdbx_seq_one_letter_code
_entity_poly.pdbx_strand_id
1 'polypeptide(L)'
;MSDALERLIDIARGDTGQSRKVANFLLAWWNAEECGGFDLTDVWCVDQSIAADMQAVFALLAASRRYPDAMGYGKQFEAIVNVWRR
;
A
#
# COMPACT_ATOMS: atom_id res chain seq x y z
N MET A 1 2.85 -1.08 -15.89
CA MET A 1 2.22 -1.47 -14.62
C MET A 1 3.26 -2.04 -13.70
N SER A 2 3.12 -1.88 -12.40
CA SER A 2 4.10 -2.37 -11.45
C SER A 2 3.64 -3.68 -10.83
N ASP A 3 4.40 -4.75 -11.04
CA ASP A 3 4.08 -6.05 -10.44
C ASP A 3 4.15 -5.98 -8.91
N ALA A 4 5.10 -5.24 -8.36
CA ALA A 4 5.23 -5.07 -6.92
C ALA A 4 3.99 -4.39 -6.34
N LEU A 5 3.50 -3.33 -6.97
CA LEU A 5 2.30 -2.63 -6.51
C LEU A 5 1.08 -3.55 -6.57
N GLU A 6 0.95 -4.33 -7.63
CA GLU A 6 -0.20 -5.24 -7.77
C GLU A 6 -0.16 -6.33 -6.71
N ARG A 7 1.02 -6.87 -6.39
CA ARG A 7 1.15 -7.84 -5.31
C ARG A 7 0.78 -7.24 -3.95
N LEU A 8 1.22 -6.02 -3.68
CA LEU A 8 0.86 -5.35 -2.42
C LEU A 8 -0.64 -5.08 -2.33
N ILE A 9 -1.27 -4.67 -3.43
CA ILE A 9 -2.72 -4.46 -3.44
C ILE A 9 -3.45 -5.77 -3.09
N ASP A 10 -3.04 -6.89 -3.68
CA ASP A 10 -3.66 -8.17 -3.38
C ASP A 10 -3.49 -8.55 -1.91
N ILE A 11 -2.30 -8.34 -1.34
CA ILE A 11 -2.06 -8.61 0.07
C ILE A 11 -2.90 -7.69 0.95
N ALA A 12 -2.98 -6.42 0.62
CA ALA A 12 -3.74 -5.44 1.40
C ALA A 12 -5.23 -5.74 1.46
N ARG A 13 -5.75 -6.47 0.49
CA ARG A 13 -7.16 -6.85 0.46
C ARG A 13 -7.46 -8.10 1.28
N GLY A 14 -6.44 -8.74 1.84
CA GLY A 14 -6.61 -9.88 2.73
C GLY A 14 -6.98 -9.45 4.15
N ASP A 15 -6.90 -10.40 5.09
CA ASP A 15 -7.35 -10.17 6.47
C ASP A 15 -6.29 -10.51 7.52
N THR A 16 -5.03 -10.66 7.12
CA THR A 16 -3.94 -10.99 8.04
C THR A 16 -3.34 -9.74 8.66
N GLY A 17 -2.48 -9.93 9.69
CA GLY A 17 -1.72 -8.82 10.26
C GLY A 17 -0.79 -8.16 9.26
N GLN A 18 -0.19 -8.95 8.37
CA GLN A 18 0.65 -8.39 7.30
C GLN A 18 -0.20 -7.63 6.29
N SER A 19 -1.40 -8.12 5.97
CA SER A 19 -2.34 -7.42 5.10
C SER A 19 -2.66 -6.02 5.63
N ARG A 20 -2.88 -5.90 6.95
CA ARG A 20 -3.16 -4.61 7.57
C ARG A 20 -1.98 -3.65 7.43
N LYS A 21 -0.76 -4.14 7.63
CA LYS A 21 0.43 -3.29 7.52
C LYS A 21 0.67 -2.82 6.09
N VAL A 22 0.45 -3.70 5.12
CA VAL A 22 0.54 -3.33 3.70
C VAL A 22 -0.55 -2.31 3.34
N ALA A 23 -1.77 -2.50 3.85
CA ALA A 23 -2.85 -1.54 3.64
C ALA A 23 -2.47 -0.17 4.21
N ASN A 24 -1.93 -0.13 5.43
CA ASN A 24 -1.49 1.13 6.04
C ASN A 24 -0.44 1.83 5.18
N PHE A 25 0.49 1.07 4.63
CA PHE A 25 1.53 1.62 3.76
C PHE A 25 0.93 2.25 2.49
N LEU A 26 0.05 1.51 1.81
CA LEU A 26 -0.55 1.99 0.57
C LEU A 26 -1.48 3.18 0.82
N LEU A 27 -2.29 3.13 1.87
CA LEU A 27 -3.23 4.21 2.18
C LEU A 27 -2.53 5.48 2.65
N ALA A 28 -1.35 5.37 3.24
CA ALA A 28 -0.55 6.53 3.57
C ALA A 28 -0.09 7.29 2.32
N TRP A 29 0.11 6.56 1.22
CA TRP A 29 0.40 7.18 -0.08
C TRP A 29 -0.86 7.82 -0.68
N TRP A 30 -1.99 7.13 -0.59
CA TRP A 30 -3.25 7.62 -1.16
C TRP A 30 -3.73 8.88 -0.45
N ASN A 31 -3.89 8.80 0.88
CA ASN A 31 -4.46 9.90 1.65
C ASN A 31 -4.11 9.72 3.13
N ALA A 32 -2.90 10.09 3.50
CA ALA A 32 -2.44 9.96 4.88
C ALA A 32 -3.26 10.80 5.85
N GLU A 33 -3.80 11.93 5.39
CA GLU A 33 -4.56 12.82 6.26
C GLU A 33 -5.85 12.16 6.75
N GLU A 34 -6.54 11.43 5.89
CA GLU A 34 -7.79 10.75 6.26
C GLU A 34 -7.61 9.29 6.64
N CYS A 35 -6.70 8.60 5.99
CA CYS A 35 -6.49 7.17 6.20
C CYS A 35 -5.41 6.85 7.22
N GLY A 36 -4.63 7.85 7.62
CA GLY A 36 -3.54 7.66 8.56
C GLY A 36 -2.20 7.40 7.88
N GLY A 37 -1.13 7.61 8.63
CA GLY A 37 0.22 7.38 8.16
C GLY A 37 0.64 5.94 8.29
N PHE A 38 1.89 5.67 7.94
CA PHE A 38 2.50 4.35 8.05
C PHE A 38 3.68 4.43 9.01
N ASP A 39 3.70 3.56 10.00
CA ASP A 39 4.84 3.42 10.91
C ASP A 39 5.96 2.69 10.16
N LEU A 40 7.06 3.38 9.92
CA LEU A 40 8.16 2.80 9.13
C LEU A 40 8.69 1.49 9.72
N THR A 41 8.66 1.33 11.03
CA THR A 41 9.15 0.10 11.65
C THR A 41 8.22 -1.10 11.42
N ASP A 42 7.02 -0.89 10.92
CA ASP A 42 6.15 -1.99 10.51
C ASP A 42 6.74 -2.79 9.35
N VAL A 43 7.68 -2.23 8.62
CA VAL A 43 8.45 -2.96 7.59
C VAL A 43 9.19 -4.16 8.21
N TRP A 44 9.53 -4.09 9.49
CA TRP A 44 10.19 -5.20 10.20
C TRP A 44 9.25 -6.35 10.50
N CYS A 45 7.94 -6.13 10.38
CA CYS A 45 6.92 -7.09 10.78
C CYS A 45 6.29 -7.83 9.60
N VAL A 46 6.81 -7.64 8.39
CA VAL A 46 6.33 -8.32 7.19
C VAL A 46 7.42 -9.21 6.62
N ASP A 47 7.02 -10.18 5.79
CA ASP A 47 7.99 -11.04 5.11
C ASP A 47 8.93 -10.21 4.25
N GLN A 48 10.15 -10.73 4.05
CA GLN A 48 11.15 -10.01 3.26
C GLN A 48 10.69 -9.73 1.83
N SER A 49 9.92 -10.64 1.24
CA SER A 49 9.38 -10.43 -0.10
C SER A 49 8.41 -9.25 -0.13
N ILE A 50 7.62 -9.10 0.93
CA ILE A 50 6.69 -7.96 1.05
C ILE A 50 7.49 -6.68 1.26
N ALA A 51 8.49 -6.70 2.13
CA ALA A 51 9.33 -5.54 2.36
C ALA A 51 10.04 -5.09 1.07
N ALA A 52 10.50 -6.04 0.27
CA ALA A 52 11.13 -5.74 -1.03
C ALA A 52 10.14 -5.06 -1.98
N ASP A 53 8.89 -5.53 -2.02
CA ASP A 53 7.85 -4.91 -2.82
C ASP A 53 7.51 -3.50 -2.32
N MET A 54 7.49 -3.30 -1.00
CA MET A 54 7.29 -1.96 -0.43
C MET A 54 8.40 -0.99 -0.86
N GLN A 55 9.64 -1.45 -0.87
CA GLN A 55 10.75 -0.63 -1.34
C GLN A 55 10.60 -0.27 -2.81
N ALA A 56 10.20 -1.23 -3.64
CA ALA A 56 9.96 -1.00 -5.07
C ALA A 56 8.83 0.01 -5.29
N VAL A 57 7.76 -0.10 -4.52
CA VAL A 57 6.63 0.83 -4.64
C VAL A 57 7.02 2.22 -4.14
N PHE A 58 7.81 2.30 -3.07
CA PHE A 58 8.29 3.60 -2.60
C PHE A 58 9.14 4.29 -3.69
N ALA A 59 10.01 3.53 -4.34
CA ALA A 59 10.79 4.07 -5.46
C ALA A 59 9.88 4.54 -6.60
N LEU A 60 8.84 3.78 -6.89
CA LEU A 60 7.87 4.13 -7.93
C LEU A 60 7.17 5.45 -7.60
N LEU A 61 6.65 5.60 -6.39
CA LEU A 61 5.93 6.82 -6.01
C LEU A 61 6.87 8.02 -5.95
N ALA A 62 8.10 7.82 -5.53
CA ALA A 62 9.08 8.90 -5.47
C ALA A 62 9.45 9.40 -6.88
N ALA A 63 9.48 8.49 -7.85
CA ALA A 63 9.81 8.86 -9.24
C ALA A 63 8.60 9.44 -9.98
N SER A 64 7.42 8.84 -9.80
CA SER A 64 6.22 9.24 -10.54
C SER A 64 5.59 10.53 -10.01
N ARG A 65 5.68 10.75 -8.70
CA ARG A 65 5.10 11.92 -8.02
C ARG A 65 3.60 12.04 -8.29
N ARG A 66 2.89 10.93 -8.36
CA ARG A 66 1.45 10.89 -8.61
C ARG A 66 0.76 10.04 -7.56
N TYR A 67 -0.51 10.32 -7.34
CA TYR A 67 -1.35 9.47 -6.50
C TYR A 67 -1.73 8.19 -7.27
N PRO A 68 -2.06 7.11 -6.54
CA PRO A 68 -2.34 5.82 -7.20
C PRO A 68 -3.55 5.85 -8.14
N ASP A 69 -4.54 6.70 -7.88
CA ASP A 69 -5.69 6.82 -8.79
C ASP A 69 -5.29 7.41 -10.14
N ALA A 70 -4.34 8.32 -10.16
CA ALA A 70 -3.81 8.87 -11.41
C ALA A 70 -3.05 7.82 -12.22
N MET A 71 -2.66 6.71 -11.59
CA MET A 71 -1.96 5.60 -12.24
C MET A 71 -2.89 4.45 -12.60
N GLY A 72 -4.20 4.63 -12.42
CA GLY A 72 -5.20 3.62 -12.79
C GLY A 72 -5.60 2.67 -11.67
N TYR A 73 -5.22 2.94 -10.42
CA TYR A 73 -5.48 2.03 -9.30
C TYR A 73 -6.56 2.53 -8.34
N GLY A 74 -7.34 3.53 -8.74
CA GLY A 74 -8.33 4.14 -7.85
C GLY A 74 -9.31 3.15 -7.26
N LYS A 75 -9.86 2.25 -8.06
CA LYS A 75 -10.85 1.27 -7.59
C LYS A 75 -10.24 0.30 -6.59
N GLN A 76 -9.01 -0.15 -6.84
CA GLN A 76 -8.32 -1.07 -5.96
C GLN A 76 -8.03 -0.42 -4.60
N PHE A 77 -7.64 0.84 -4.60
CA PHE A 77 -7.39 1.56 -3.34
C PHE A 77 -8.68 1.83 -2.58
N GLU A 78 -9.78 2.12 -3.26
CA GLU A 78 -11.07 2.23 -2.58
C GLU A 78 -11.48 0.91 -1.95
N ALA A 79 -11.21 -0.21 -2.61
CA ALA A 79 -11.48 -1.52 -2.02
C ALA A 79 -10.67 -1.73 -0.73
N ILE A 80 -9.42 -1.29 -0.70
CA ILE A 80 -8.59 -1.38 0.50
C ILE A 80 -9.18 -0.51 1.62
N VAL A 81 -9.63 0.69 1.32
CA VAL A 81 -10.30 1.56 2.29
C VAL A 81 -11.53 0.86 2.87
N ASN A 82 -12.32 0.21 2.02
CA ASN A 82 -13.52 -0.47 2.48
C ASN A 82 -13.21 -1.63 3.44
N VAL A 83 -12.09 -2.32 3.22
CA VAL A 83 -11.68 -3.43 4.10
C VAL A 83 -11.18 -2.90 5.45
N TRP A 84 -10.39 -1.85 5.45
CA TRP A 84 -9.61 -1.47 6.65
C TRP A 84 -10.04 -0.17 7.33
N ARG A 85 -10.85 0.66 6.69
CA ARG A 85 -11.24 1.97 7.24
C ARG A 85 -12.74 2.18 7.33
N ARG A 86 -13.54 1.19 6.95
CA ARG A 86 -15.01 1.30 7.00
C ARG A 86 -15.67 0.08 7.65
#